data_e555fa483c55bd7c43474f99d4c07cff
#
_entry.id   e555fa483c55bd7c43474f99d4c07cff
#
_cell.length_a   1.000
_cell.length_b   1.000
_cell.length_c   1.000
_cell.angle_alpha   90.00
_cell.angle_beta   90.00
_cell.angle_gamma   90.00
#
_symmetry.space_group_name_H-M   'P 1'
#
loop_
_entity.id
_entity.type
_entity.pdbx_description
1 polymer ?
#
loop_
_entity_poly.entity_id
_entity_poly.type
_entity_poly.pdbx_seq_one_letter_code
_entity_poly.pdbx_strand_id
1 'polypeptide(L)'
;IPGPVEVEQTVSAQVEGVTIRGRMDRLEHVDEGVRVTDLKTGKSGYSAKTVPDNPQLAAYQMALLASGKRVAGARIALLGDDKPKYFDQPRLEGQALEDWHDKLRSVAVDARGPYFEARPSDAACAYCSFDRLCPARERGHKVVE
;
A
#
# COMPACT_ATOMS: atom_id res chain seq x y z
N ILE A 1 -22.24 -18.99 -1.24
CA ILE A 1 -22.79 -17.84 -1.98
C ILE A 1 -21.84 -16.68 -1.68
N PRO A 2 -21.32 -15.96 -2.69
CA PRO A 2 -20.52 -14.77 -2.43
C PRO A 2 -21.35 -13.80 -1.58
N GLY A 3 -20.76 -13.29 -0.50
CA GLY A 3 -21.37 -12.27 0.34
C GLY A 3 -21.55 -10.93 -0.38
N PRO A 4 -22.17 -9.94 0.27
CA PRO A 4 -22.35 -8.62 -0.30
C PRO A 4 -20.98 -8.00 -0.66
N VAL A 5 -20.98 -7.18 -1.69
CA VAL A 5 -19.81 -6.46 -2.17
C VAL A 5 -20.12 -4.96 -2.12
N GLU A 6 -19.24 -4.21 -1.49
CA GLU A 6 -19.27 -2.77 -1.48
C GLU A 6 -18.15 -2.25 -2.40
N VAL A 7 -18.43 -1.19 -3.16
CA VAL A 7 -17.44 -0.59 -4.08
C VAL A 7 -17.13 0.84 -3.65
N GLU A 8 -15.91 1.29 -3.97
CA GLU A 8 -15.47 2.66 -3.72
C GLU A 8 -15.61 3.10 -2.24
N GLN A 9 -15.37 2.17 -1.30
CA GLN A 9 -15.54 2.44 0.12
C GLN A 9 -14.37 3.23 0.69
N THR A 10 -14.69 4.34 1.36
CA THR A 10 -13.69 5.12 2.08
C THR A 10 -13.47 4.54 3.47
N VAL A 11 -12.20 4.42 3.85
CA VAL A 11 -11.80 4.10 5.22
C VAL A 11 -10.98 5.26 5.78
N SER A 12 -11.21 5.58 7.05
CA SER A 12 -10.38 6.54 7.82
C SER A 12 -10.29 6.03 9.24
N ALA A 13 -9.07 5.79 9.71
CA ALA A 13 -8.82 5.27 11.05
C ALA A 13 -7.52 5.81 11.63
N GLN A 14 -7.46 5.90 12.95
CA GLN A 14 -6.22 6.18 13.69
C GLN A 14 -5.48 4.86 13.94
N VAL A 15 -4.26 4.77 13.46
CA VAL A 15 -3.36 3.63 13.67
C VAL A 15 -2.02 4.17 14.12
N GLU A 16 -1.54 3.77 15.29
CA GLU A 16 -0.23 4.20 15.83
C GLU A 16 -0.03 5.73 15.81
N GLY A 17 -1.07 6.49 16.12
CA GLY A 17 -1.03 7.96 16.10
C GLY A 17 -1.00 8.59 14.69
N VAL A 18 -1.21 7.79 13.67
CA VAL A 18 -1.28 8.22 12.26
C VAL A 18 -2.71 8.05 11.75
N THR A 19 -3.24 9.05 11.05
CA THR A 19 -4.51 8.91 10.35
C THR A 19 -4.27 8.23 9.01
N ILE A 20 -4.73 6.99 8.86
CA ILE A 20 -4.80 6.32 7.56
C ILE A 20 -6.12 6.69 6.92
N ARG A 21 -6.06 7.25 5.72
CA ARG A 21 -7.22 7.49 4.86
C ARG A 21 -7.00 6.81 3.52
N GLY A 22 -8.03 6.15 3.02
CA GLY A 22 -7.98 5.53 1.70
C GLY A 22 -9.36 5.26 1.15
N ARG A 23 -9.42 5.02 -0.15
CA ARG A 23 -10.60 4.52 -0.85
C ARG A 23 -10.27 3.16 -1.42
N MET A 24 -11.01 2.16 -0.97
CA MET A 24 -10.88 0.78 -1.41
C MET A 24 -11.77 0.58 -2.63
N ASP A 25 -11.23 0.00 -3.71
CA ASP A 25 -12.01 -0.24 -4.93
C ASP A 25 -13.16 -1.20 -4.66
N ARG A 26 -12.90 -2.25 -3.87
CA ARG A 26 -13.88 -3.29 -3.58
C ARG A 26 -13.67 -3.88 -2.18
N LEU A 27 -14.73 -3.96 -1.40
CA LEU A 27 -14.79 -4.62 -0.10
C LEU A 27 -15.76 -5.78 -0.19
N GLU A 28 -15.28 -6.99 -0.02
CA GLU A 28 -16.03 -8.23 -0.12
C GLU A 28 -16.31 -8.79 1.26
N HIS A 29 -17.57 -9.14 1.53
CA HIS A 29 -17.92 -9.86 2.75
C HIS A 29 -17.74 -11.36 2.51
N VAL A 30 -16.92 -11.99 3.33
CA VAL A 30 -16.62 -13.42 3.30
C VAL A 30 -16.84 -14.02 4.69
N ASP A 31 -16.83 -15.33 4.82
CA ASP A 31 -17.14 -16.01 6.10
C ASP A 31 -16.21 -15.56 7.24
N GLU A 32 -14.95 -15.32 6.94
CA GLU A 32 -13.93 -14.91 7.92
C GLU A 32 -13.94 -13.40 8.23
N GLY A 33 -14.79 -12.61 7.56
CA GLY A 33 -14.86 -11.15 7.75
C GLY A 33 -14.94 -10.38 6.44
N VAL A 34 -14.17 -9.32 6.30
CA VAL A 34 -14.11 -8.53 5.07
C VAL A 34 -12.77 -8.71 4.37
N ARG A 35 -12.76 -8.73 3.05
CA ARG A 35 -11.56 -8.75 2.22
C ARG A 35 -11.55 -7.55 1.30
N VAL A 36 -10.42 -6.83 1.29
CA VAL A 36 -10.19 -5.74 0.34
C VAL A 36 -9.68 -6.33 -0.97
N THR A 37 -10.24 -5.91 -2.10
CA THR A 37 -9.71 -6.20 -3.43
C THR A 37 -9.40 -4.88 -4.11
N ASP A 38 -8.12 -4.69 -4.42
CA ASP A 38 -7.60 -3.54 -5.16
C ASP A 38 -7.46 -3.91 -6.64
N LEU A 39 -8.06 -3.11 -7.50
CA LEU A 39 -8.15 -3.38 -8.94
C LEU A 39 -7.00 -2.69 -9.69
N LYS A 40 -6.22 -3.45 -10.44
CA LYS A 40 -5.11 -2.94 -11.26
C LYS A 40 -5.35 -3.27 -12.72
N THR A 41 -5.34 -2.26 -13.57
CA THR A 41 -5.58 -2.41 -15.03
C THR A 41 -4.33 -2.82 -15.81
N GLY A 42 -3.15 -2.83 -15.17
CA GLY A 42 -1.90 -3.31 -15.80
C GLY A 42 -1.89 -4.82 -16.04
N LYS A 43 -0.90 -5.30 -16.78
CA LYS A 43 -0.70 -6.74 -17.09
C LYS A 43 0.34 -7.42 -16.19
N SER A 44 1.16 -6.64 -15.48
CA SER A 44 2.31 -7.11 -14.71
C SER A 44 2.58 -6.20 -13.51
N GLY A 45 3.65 -6.48 -12.77
CA GLY A 45 4.09 -5.69 -11.61
C GLY A 45 3.71 -6.31 -10.27
N TYR A 46 2.92 -7.37 -10.25
CA TYR A 46 2.50 -8.07 -9.05
C TYR A 46 2.73 -9.57 -9.16
N SER A 47 3.05 -10.19 -8.04
CA SER A 47 3.28 -11.64 -7.94
C SER A 47 2.88 -12.17 -6.57
N ALA A 48 2.69 -13.49 -6.46
CA ALA A 48 2.46 -14.14 -5.17
C ALA A 48 3.60 -13.93 -4.16
N LYS A 49 4.81 -13.60 -4.64
CA LYS A 49 5.98 -13.32 -3.79
C LYS A 49 5.98 -11.87 -3.26
N THR A 50 5.49 -10.91 -4.04
CA THR A 50 5.61 -9.47 -3.70
C THR A 50 4.35 -8.91 -3.03
N VAL A 51 3.18 -9.45 -3.34
CA VAL A 51 1.91 -8.95 -2.80
C VAL A 51 1.75 -9.15 -1.28
N PRO A 52 2.28 -10.20 -0.65
CA PRO A 52 2.27 -10.28 0.82
C PRO A 52 2.91 -9.08 1.53
N ASP A 53 3.91 -8.44 0.91
CA ASP A 53 4.58 -7.24 1.42
C ASP A 53 4.06 -5.93 0.81
N ASN A 54 2.86 -5.91 0.23
CA ASN A 54 2.29 -4.72 -0.37
C ASN A 54 1.82 -3.71 0.70
N PRO A 55 2.39 -2.48 0.74
CA PRO A 55 2.07 -1.52 1.79
C PRO A 55 0.65 -0.92 1.67
N GLN A 56 0.10 -0.81 0.46
CA GLN A 56 -1.25 -0.31 0.25
C GLN A 56 -2.29 -1.26 0.85
N LEU A 57 -2.15 -2.55 0.58
CA LEU A 57 -3.04 -3.57 1.14
C LEU A 57 -2.90 -3.66 2.67
N ALA A 58 -1.68 -3.58 3.19
CA ALA A 58 -1.44 -3.56 4.63
C ALA A 58 -2.09 -2.34 5.31
N ALA A 59 -1.99 -1.16 4.70
CA ALA A 59 -2.63 0.05 5.21
C ALA A 59 -4.16 -0.11 5.27
N TYR A 60 -4.78 -0.69 4.24
CA TYR A 60 -6.22 -0.97 4.25
C TYR A 60 -6.60 -1.96 5.36
N GLN A 61 -5.85 -3.05 5.52
CA GLN A 61 -6.09 -4.02 6.59
C GLN A 61 -5.97 -3.38 7.98
N MET A 62 -4.90 -2.61 8.24
CA MET A 62 -4.71 -1.91 9.51
C MET A 62 -5.86 -0.94 9.80
N ALA A 63 -6.29 -0.15 8.81
CA ALA A 63 -7.38 0.80 8.98
C ALA A 63 -8.73 0.11 9.27
N LEU A 64 -9.02 -1.00 8.61
CA LEU A 64 -10.22 -1.79 8.84
C LEU A 64 -10.22 -2.44 10.23
N LEU A 65 -9.07 -3.00 10.65
CA LEU A 65 -8.89 -3.57 11.99
C LEU A 65 -9.10 -2.50 13.07
N ALA A 66 -8.50 -1.32 12.91
CA ALA A 66 -8.67 -0.19 13.82
C ALA A 66 -10.10 0.34 13.87
N SER A 67 -10.88 0.13 12.79
CA SER A 67 -12.32 0.45 12.73
C SER A 67 -13.21 -0.66 13.30
N GLY A 68 -12.63 -1.70 13.93
CA GLY A 68 -13.37 -2.81 14.54
C GLY A 68 -13.90 -3.86 13.56
N LYS A 69 -13.45 -3.85 12.30
CA LYS A 69 -13.84 -4.86 11.33
C LYS A 69 -13.03 -6.15 11.51
N ARG A 70 -13.68 -7.30 11.31
CA ARG A 70 -12.96 -8.58 11.11
C ARG A 70 -12.40 -8.58 9.69
N VAL A 71 -11.10 -8.69 9.54
CA VAL A 71 -10.42 -8.70 8.23
C VAL A 71 -10.01 -10.12 7.88
N ALA A 72 -10.39 -10.59 6.71
CA ALA A 72 -10.02 -11.90 6.17
C ALA A 72 -8.74 -11.86 5.32
N GLY A 73 -8.26 -10.65 4.99
CA GLY A 73 -7.09 -10.42 4.16
C GLY A 73 -7.35 -9.36 3.10
N ALA A 74 -6.41 -9.23 2.17
CA ALA A 74 -6.53 -8.33 1.03
C ALA A 74 -5.97 -8.97 -0.24
N ARG A 75 -6.29 -8.44 -1.42
CA ARG A 75 -5.76 -8.94 -2.69
C ARG A 75 -5.61 -7.86 -3.74
N ILE A 76 -4.71 -8.10 -4.67
CA ILE A 76 -4.64 -7.42 -5.96
C ILE A 76 -5.40 -8.25 -6.99
N ALA A 77 -6.29 -7.63 -7.74
CA ALA A 77 -6.89 -8.20 -8.94
C ALA A 77 -6.30 -7.50 -10.17
N LEU A 78 -5.52 -8.22 -10.93
CA LEU A 78 -4.85 -7.71 -12.14
C LEU A 78 -5.73 -8.00 -13.35
N LEU A 79 -6.23 -6.94 -13.99
CA LEU A 79 -7.30 -7.01 -15.01
C LEU A 79 -6.79 -6.80 -16.43
N GLY A 80 -5.51 -6.58 -16.64
CA GLY A 80 -4.94 -6.22 -17.95
C GLY A 80 -4.85 -7.36 -18.98
N ASP A 81 -5.11 -8.61 -18.59
CA ASP A 81 -5.15 -9.79 -19.44
C ASP A 81 -6.60 -10.25 -19.66
N ASP A 82 -6.80 -11.20 -20.59
CA ASP A 82 -8.13 -11.77 -20.92
C ASP A 82 -8.83 -12.38 -19.68
N LYS A 83 -8.07 -12.85 -18.72
CA LYS A 83 -8.57 -13.39 -17.46
C LYS A 83 -7.93 -12.67 -16.28
N PRO A 84 -8.73 -12.26 -15.28
CA PRO A 84 -8.18 -11.66 -14.06
C PRO A 84 -7.20 -12.60 -13.35
N LYS A 85 -6.09 -12.03 -12.88
CA LYS A 85 -5.14 -12.71 -11.99
C LYS A 85 -5.28 -12.14 -10.59
N TYR A 86 -5.29 -13.02 -9.60
CA TYR A 86 -5.44 -12.63 -8.20
C TYR A 86 -4.20 -12.98 -7.41
N PHE A 87 -3.75 -12.02 -6.59
CA PHE A 87 -2.61 -12.19 -5.69
C PHE A 87 -3.03 -11.75 -4.29
N ASP A 88 -2.92 -12.65 -3.34
CA ASP A 88 -3.41 -12.44 -1.99
C ASP A 88 -2.32 -11.96 -1.03
N GLN A 89 -2.69 -11.01 -0.17
CA GLN A 89 -2.01 -10.72 1.07
C GLN A 89 -2.82 -11.37 2.20
N PRO A 90 -2.21 -12.28 2.97
CA PRO A 90 -2.87 -12.91 4.11
C PRO A 90 -3.39 -11.87 5.11
N ARG A 91 -4.33 -12.28 5.95
CA ARG A 91 -4.77 -11.49 7.09
C ARG A 91 -3.57 -11.10 7.95
N LEU A 92 -3.48 -9.80 8.26
CA LEU A 92 -2.46 -9.31 9.18
C LEU A 92 -2.89 -9.61 10.62
N GLU A 93 -2.09 -10.41 11.31
CA GLU A 93 -2.29 -10.74 12.71
C GLU A 93 -0.95 -11.08 13.38
N GLY A 94 -0.90 -11.08 14.71
CA GLY A 94 0.31 -11.40 15.47
C GLY A 94 1.52 -10.59 15.03
N GLN A 95 2.67 -11.23 14.84
CA GLN A 95 3.92 -10.57 14.49
C GLN A 95 3.85 -9.80 13.16
N ALA A 96 3.16 -10.33 12.16
CA ALA A 96 3.04 -9.65 10.87
C ALA A 96 2.30 -8.29 10.98
N LEU A 97 1.30 -8.19 11.85
CA LEU A 97 0.61 -6.93 12.13
C LEU A 97 1.54 -5.96 12.87
N GLU A 98 2.26 -6.43 13.88
CA GLU A 98 3.22 -5.60 14.62
C GLU A 98 4.34 -5.07 13.73
N ASP A 99 4.88 -5.88 12.83
CA ASP A 99 5.90 -5.45 11.86
C ASP A 99 5.38 -4.31 10.95
N TRP A 100 4.10 -4.36 10.57
CA TRP A 100 3.48 -3.28 9.79
C TRP A 100 3.20 -2.04 10.64
N HIS A 101 2.84 -2.18 11.92
CA HIS A 101 2.74 -1.05 12.86
C HIS A 101 4.10 -0.37 13.04
N ASP A 102 5.18 -1.13 13.18
CA ASP A 102 6.54 -0.59 13.26
C ASP A 102 6.95 0.17 12.00
N LYS A 103 6.68 -0.39 10.83
CA LYS A 103 6.91 0.29 9.53
C LYS A 103 6.11 1.60 9.44
N LEU A 104 4.84 1.59 9.85
CA LEU A 104 4.01 2.79 9.84
C LEU A 104 4.55 3.87 10.77
N ARG A 105 4.97 3.50 12.00
CA ARG A 105 5.59 4.42 12.96
C ARG A 105 6.87 5.04 12.38
N SER A 106 7.73 4.24 11.78
CA SER A 106 8.97 4.72 11.15
C SER A 106 8.69 5.72 10.01
N VAL A 107 7.79 5.37 9.10
CA VAL A 107 7.40 6.26 7.99
C VAL A 107 6.79 7.56 8.50
N ALA A 108 5.98 7.51 9.56
CA ALA A 108 5.36 8.70 10.15
C ALA A 108 6.39 9.64 10.79
N VAL A 109 7.43 9.10 11.42
CA VAL A 109 8.55 9.88 11.97
C VAL A 109 9.32 10.55 10.83
N ASP A 110 9.69 9.80 9.80
CA ASP A 110 10.41 10.31 8.63
C ASP A 110 9.60 11.42 7.93
N ALA A 111 8.30 11.20 7.72
CA ALA A 111 7.43 12.16 7.03
C ALA A 111 7.17 13.46 7.81
N ARG A 112 7.30 13.44 9.14
CA ARG A 112 7.19 14.63 10.00
C ARG A 112 8.52 15.35 10.18
N GLY A 113 9.62 14.74 9.79
CA GLY A 113 10.95 15.32 9.87
C GLY A 113 11.16 16.47 8.89
N PRO A 114 12.11 17.38 9.16
CA PRO A 114 12.40 18.51 8.28
C PRO A 114 13.20 18.12 7.03
N TYR A 115 13.71 16.90 6.97
CA TYR A 115 14.60 16.44 5.91
C TYR A 115 14.01 15.25 5.17
N PHE A 116 13.99 15.36 3.84
CA PHE A 116 13.65 14.28 2.92
C PHE A 116 14.91 13.90 2.15
N GLU A 117 15.59 12.86 2.61
CA GLU A 117 16.80 12.39 1.95
C GLU A 117 16.48 11.77 0.59
N ALA A 118 17.22 12.16 -0.43
CA ALA A 118 17.13 11.54 -1.74
C ALA A 118 17.69 10.10 -1.67
N ARG A 119 16.89 9.12 -2.10
CA ARG A 119 17.28 7.70 -2.15
C ARG A 119 17.33 7.23 -3.60
N PRO A 120 18.42 7.52 -4.31
CA PRO A 120 18.53 7.16 -5.72
C PRO A 120 18.62 5.65 -5.90
N SER A 121 17.90 5.16 -6.89
CA SER A 121 18.01 3.80 -7.40
C SER A 121 17.68 3.80 -8.89
N ASP A 122 18.14 2.81 -9.65
CA ASP A 122 17.89 2.75 -11.08
C ASP A 122 16.38 2.77 -11.40
N ALA A 123 15.60 2.01 -10.64
CA ALA A 123 14.16 1.95 -10.81
C ALA A 123 13.45 3.27 -10.45
N ALA A 124 13.80 3.89 -9.31
CA ALA A 124 13.17 5.13 -8.86
C ALA A 124 13.57 6.33 -9.73
N CYS A 125 14.81 6.35 -10.23
CA CYS A 125 15.34 7.47 -10.99
C CYS A 125 14.97 7.42 -12.49
N ALA A 126 14.64 6.25 -13.03
CA ALA A 126 14.36 6.07 -14.47
C ALA A 126 13.23 6.99 -14.99
N TYR A 127 12.24 7.28 -14.15
CA TYR A 127 11.08 8.10 -14.50
C TYR A 127 10.88 9.29 -13.55
N CYS A 128 11.94 9.69 -12.83
CA CYS A 128 11.87 10.77 -11.85
C CYS A 128 11.82 12.14 -12.52
N SER A 129 10.75 12.88 -12.31
CA SER A 129 10.60 14.27 -12.83
C SER A 129 11.60 15.24 -12.21
N PHE A 130 12.23 14.90 -11.09
CA PHE A 130 13.20 15.72 -10.36
C PHE A 130 14.65 15.33 -10.62
N ASP A 131 14.94 14.46 -11.57
CA ASP A 131 16.29 13.95 -11.85
C ASP A 131 17.32 15.09 -12.06
N ARG A 132 16.92 16.17 -12.75
CA ARG A 132 17.80 17.31 -13.03
C ARG A 132 18.08 18.22 -11.81
N LEU A 133 17.23 18.15 -10.78
CA LEU A 133 17.31 18.98 -9.57
C LEU A 133 17.75 18.14 -8.35
N CYS A 134 17.90 16.85 -8.52
CA CYS A 134 18.19 15.93 -7.42
C CYS A 134 19.62 16.13 -6.90
N PRO A 135 19.82 16.46 -5.61
CA PRO A 135 21.14 16.66 -5.03
C PRO A 135 22.01 15.38 -5.01
N ALA A 136 21.41 14.21 -5.14
CA ALA A 136 22.10 12.93 -5.22
C ALA A 136 22.60 12.58 -6.64
N ARG A 137 22.37 13.44 -7.63
CA ARG A 137 22.82 13.28 -9.01
C ARG A 137 23.86 14.35 -9.35
N GLU A 138 24.88 13.99 -10.12
CA GLU A 138 25.91 14.96 -10.57
C GLU A 138 25.31 16.18 -11.32
N ARG A 139 24.20 15.97 -12.01
CA ARG A 139 23.49 17.04 -12.74
C ARG A 139 22.81 18.05 -11.82
N GLY A 140 22.46 17.66 -10.60
CA GLY A 140 21.81 18.52 -9.60
C GLY A 140 22.77 19.46 -8.88
N HIS A 141 24.06 19.14 -8.82
CA HIS A 141 25.09 19.96 -8.15
C HIS A 141 25.42 21.27 -8.86
N LYS A 142 24.90 21.50 -10.08
CA LYS A 142 25.17 22.72 -10.87
C LYS A 142 24.13 23.82 -10.70
N VAL A 143 23.17 23.66 -9.81
CA VAL A 143 22.05 24.62 -9.65
C VAL A 143 22.28 25.58 -8.48
N VAL A 144 23.33 25.37 -7.69
CA VAL A 144 23.69 26.23 -6.54
C VAL A 144 25.19 26.48 -6.59
N GLU A 145 25.61 27.55 -7.21
CA GLU A 145 26.86 28.26 -6.92
C GLU A 145 26.55 29.39 -5.94
#